data_b14c72aca4edfee803d8a45517413da4
#
_entry.id   b14c72aca4edfee803d8a45517413da4
#
_cell.length_a   1.000
_cell.length_b   1.000
_cell.length_c   1.000
_cell.angle_alpha   90.00
_cell.angle_beta   90.00
_cell.angle_gamma   90.00
#
_symmetry.space_group_name_H-M   'P 1'
#
loop_
_entity.id
_entity.type
_entity.pdbx_description
1 polymer ?
#
loop_
_entity_poly.entity_id
_entity_poly.type
_entity_poly.pdbx_seq_one_letter_code
_entity_poly.pdbx_strand_id
1 'polypeptide(L)'
;TGVNSIHTTKQIEFISYAPDFTIDENVNSNAITAGENGTVTIDRTFNANAWNTLVLPFDLTAEQLAAKFGEDAKFATYIGTTKNHDGTYTLNFESVSALTANTPVFVWGANDEGIYEFSGVKVVKADPTSTPDGAAFSFTGSYDKTTLKAGDWFISSDNKFYRALGTETMNPMRAVFRPVSAAAAKGLSFSIDGGEATGISA
;
A
#
# COMPACT_ATOMS: atom_id res chain seq x y z
N THR A 1 -5.25 -33.03 -56.65
CA THR A 1 -6.12 -32.75 -55.50
C THR A 1 -5.27 -32.62 -54.27
N GLY A 2 -4.87 -31.37 -53.95
CA GLY A 2 -4.08 -31.07 -52.75
C GLY A 2 -5.02 -30.87 -51.55
N VAL A 3 -4.82 -31.64 -50.52
CA VAL A 3 -5.45 -31.44 -49.20
C VAL A 3 -4.64 -30.41 -48.43
N ASN A 4 -5.18 -29.18 -48.34
CA ASN A 4 -4.63 -28.15 -47.45
C ASN A 4 -4.97 -28.53 -46.03
N SER A 5 -3.99 -29.07 -45.30
CA SER A 5 -4.08 -29.31 -43.85
C SER A 5 -3.82 -27.98 -43.14
N ILE A 6 -4.89 -27.35 -42.62
CA ILE A 6 -4.76 -26.17 -41.75
C ILE A 6 -4.39 -26.70 -40.36
N HIS A 7 -3.11 -26.61 -40.01
CA HIS A 7 -2.66 -26.83 -38.63
C HIS A 7 -2.96 -25.56 -37.84
N THR A 8 -4.08 -25.55 -37.15
CA THR A 8 -4.37 -24.55 -36.13
C THR A 8 -3.61 -24.93 -34.88
N THR A 9 -2.49 -24.29 -34.63
CA THR A 9 -1.76 -24.44 -33.36
C THR A 9 -2.58 -23.72 -32.28
N LYS A 10 -3.36 -24.48 -31.52
CA LYS A 10 -4.04 -23.95 -30.34
C LYS A 10 -2.94 -23.68 -29.29
N GLN A 11 -2.68 -22.42 -29.02
CA GLN A 11 -1.79 -22.03 -27.95
C GLN A 11 -2.45 -22.38 -26.63
N ILE A 12 -1.86 -23.27 -25.84
CA ILE A 12 -2.32 -23.61 -24.49
C ILE A 12 -1.67 -22.57 -23.57
N GLU A 13 -2.46 -21.65 -23.06
CA GLU A 13 -2.01 -20.75 -21.99
C GLU A 13 -2.03 -21.53 -20.67
N PHE A 14 -0.89 -21.66 -20.03
CA PHE A 14 -0.79 -22.20 -18.69
C PHE A 14 -1.12 -21.08 -17.70
N ILE A 15 -2.30 -21.14 -17.08
CA ILE A 15 -2.67 -20.25 -15.99
C ILE A 15 -1.99 -20.78 -14.73
N SER A 16 -1.08 -19.98 -14.17
CA SER A 16 -0.50 -20.28 -12.85
C SER A 16 -1.48 -19.76 -11.78
N TYR A 17 -2.05 -20.67 -11.02
CA TYR A 17 -2.87 -20.32 -9.87
C TYR A 17 -1.96 -19.94 -8.69
N ALA A 18 -2.29 -18.84 -8.00
CA ALA A 18 -1.64 -18.53 -6.74
C ALA A 18 -2.09 -19.56 -5.69
N PRO A 19 -1.18 -20.10 -4.87
CA PRO A 19 -1.59 -20.90 -3.73
C PRO A 19 -2.31 -20.02 -2.71
N ASP A 20 -3.14 -20.62 -1.87
CA ASP A 20 -3.71 -19.96 -0.72
C ASP A 20 -2.60 -19.64 0.28
N PHE A 21 -2.54 -18.40 0.78
CA PHE A 21 -1.54 -17.99 1.77
C PHE A 21 -2.04 -16.85 2.67
N THR A 22 -1.35 -16.68 3.78
CA THR A 22 -1.63 -15.61 4.73
C THR A 22 -0.48 -14.59 4.71
N ILE A 23 -0.83 -13.31 4.76
CA ILE A 23 0.09 -12.21 5.08
C ILE A 23 -0.23 -11.77 6.51
N ASP A 24 0.69 -12.01 7.43
CA ASP A 24 0.52 -11.75 8.87
C ASP A 24 1.43 -10.59 9.29
N GLU A 25 0.87 -9.60 9.96
CA GLU A 25 1.64 -8.44 10.45
C GLU A 25 2.56 -8.77 11.64
N ASN A 26 2.37 -9.93 12.27
CA ASN A 26 3.12 -10.34 13.45
C ASN A 26 4.36 -11.19 13.13
N VAL A 27 4.51 -11.66 11.88
CA VAL A 27 5.68 -12.44 11.46
C VAL A 27 6.79 -11.56 10.89
N ASN A 28 8.01 -12.08 10.87
CA ASN A 28 9.15 -11.34 10.32
C ASN A 28 9.17 -11.32 8.78
N SER A 29 8.64 -12.36 8.13
CA SER A 29 8.64 -12.48 6.68
C SER A 29 7.41 -13.21 6.18
N ASN A 30 6.83 -12.70 5.08
CA ASN A 30 5.69 -13.26 4.39
C ASN A 30 6.10 -13.69 2.97
N ALA A 31 5.81 -14.93 2.62
CA ALA A 31 6.09 -15.43 1.27
C ALA A 31 4.98 -15.01 0.31
N ILE A 32 5.21 -13.98 -0.50
CA ILE A 32 4.28 -13.57 -1.56
C ILE A 32 4.51 -14.41 -2.80
N THR A 33 3.51 -15.19 -3.20
CA THR A 33 3.54 -16.02 -4.41
C THR A 33 2.57 -15.47 -5.44
N ALA A 34 3.09 -15.04 -6.59
CA ALA A 34 2.29 -14.50 -7.68
C ALA A 34 1.47 -15.60 -8.37
N GLY A 35 0.28 -15.24 -8.86
CA GLY A 35 -0.60 -16.12 -9.62
C GLY A 35 -2.03 -15.60 -9.68
N GLU A 36 -2.87 -16.31 -10.45
CA GLU A 36 -4.28 -15.99 -10.64
C GLU A 36 -5.16 -16.76 -9.64
N ASN A 37 -6.34 -16.20 -9.36
CA ASN A 37 -7.41 -16.85 -8.57
C ASN A 37 -6.96 -17.41 -7.21
N GLY A 38 -6.03 -16.74 -6.53
CA GLY A 38 -5.61 -17.14 -5.19
C GLY A 38 -6.61 -16.74 -4.11
N THR A 39 -6.56 -17.43 -2.96
CA THR A 39 -7.19 -16.98 -1.73
C THR A 39 -6.11 -16.42 -0.82
N VAL A 40 -6.20 -15.14 -0.50
CA VAL A 40 -5.24 -14.45 0.39
C VAL A 40 -5.95 -14.03 1.66
N THR A 41 -5.42 -14.47 2.79
CA THR A 41 -5.82 -14.00 4.11
C THR A 41 -4.82 -12.94 4.56
N ILE A 42 -5.30 -11.77 5.00
CA ILE A 42 -4.48 -10.81 5.71
C ILE A 42 -4.85 -10.80 7.19
N ASP A 43 -3.85 -10.96 8.05
CA ASP A 43 -3.97 -10.82 9.51
C ASP A 43 -3.36 -9.48 9.89
N ARG A 44 -4.23 -8.49 10.11
CA ARG A 44 -3.82 -7.12 10.38
C ARG A 44 -4.87 -6.33 11.16
N THR A 45 -4.41 -5.62 12.18
CA THR A 45 -5.20 -4.70 13.00
C THR A 45 -5.13 -3.26 12.47
N PHE A 46 -6.29 -2.59 12.38
CA PHE A 46 -6.39 -1.18 12.03
C PHE A 46 -6.82 -0.35 13.25
N ASN A 47 -6.21 0.83 13.40
CA ASN A 47 -6.74 1.83 14.32
C ASN A 47 -7.85 2.62 13.60
N ALA A 48 -9.10 2.40 13.98
CA ALA A 48 -10.26 3.03 13.36
C ALA A 48 -10.30 4.57 13.52
N ASN A 49 -9.60 5.10 14.53
CA ASN A 49 -9.57 6.54 14.83
C ASN A 49 -8.29 7.24 14.35
N ALA A 50 -7.49 6.57 13.54
CA ALA A 50 -6.27 7.13 12.98
C ALA A 50 -6.10 6.72 11.51
N TRP A 51 -5.31 7.51 10.76
CA TRP A 51 -4.84 7.11 9.46
C TRP A 51 -3.83 5.97 9.60
N ASN A 52 -4.09 4.90 8.89
CA ASN A 52 -3.19 3.77 8.76
C ASN A 52 -2.59 3.77 7.36
N THR A 53 -1.47 3.09 7.17
CA THR A 53 -0.95 2.78 5.84
C THR A 53 -1.26 1.33 5.49
N LEU A 54 -1.57 1.03 4.24
CA LEU A 54 -1.85 -0.31 3.75
C LEU A 54 -1.20 -0.53 2.39
N VAL A 55 -0.65 -1.70 2.17
CA VAL A 55 -0.25 -2.19 0.84
C VAL A 55 -0.61 -3.66 0.71
N LEU A 56 -1.20 -4.02 -0.43
CA LEU A 56 -1.62 -5.39 -0.75
C LEU A 56 -1.02 -5.83 -2.09
N PRO A 57 -0.70 -7.11 -2.28
CA PRO A 57 -0.12 -7.63 -3.52
C PRO A 57 -1.18 -7.98 -4.58
N PHE A 58 -2.40 -7.44 -4.46
CA PHE A 58 -3.54 -7.66 -5.37
C PHE A 58 -4.44 -6.43 -5.41
N ASP A 59 -5.18 -6.32 -6.51
CA ASP A 59 -6.19 -5.27 -6.69
C ASP A 59 -7.44 -5.57 -5.86
N LEU A 60 -8.15 -4.51 -5.43
CA LEU A 60 -9.47 -4.61 -4.80
C LEU A 60 -10.43 -3.61 -5.43
N THR A 61 -11.65 -4.09 -5.71
CA THR A 61 -12.76 -3.24 -6.20
C THR A 61 -13.43 -2.49 -5.03
N ALA A 62 -14.27 -1.51 -5.38
CA ALA A 62 -15.05 -0.77 -4.39
C ALA A 62 -15.93 -1.69 -3.53
N GLU A 63 -16.56 -2.67 -4.16
CA GLU A 63 -17.43 -3.64 -3.48
C GLU A 63 -16.64 -4.52 -2.51
N GLN A 64 -15.43 -4.95 -2.91
CA GLN A 64 -14.56 -5.75 -2.04
C GLN A 64 -14.07 -4.92 -0.84
N LEU A 65 -13.74 -3.65 -1.06
CA LEU A 65 -13.33 -2.74 0.01
C LEU A 65 -14.46 -2.50 1.01
N ALA A 66 -15.65 -2.17 0.54
CA ALA A 66 -16.82 -1.95 1.40
C ALA A 66 -17.18 -3.21 2.20
N ALA A 67 -17.17 -4.37 1.54
CA ALA A 67 -17.52 -5.65 2.16
C ALA A 67 -16.52 -6.09 3.25
N LYS A 68 -15.22 -5.74 3.12
CA LYS A 68 -14.19 -6.20 4.04
C LYS A 68 -13.79 -5.15 5.08
N PHE A 69 -13.68 -3.89 4.68
CA PHE A 69 -13.21 -2.83 5.57
C PHE A 69 -14.35 -1.95 6.11
N GLY A 70 -15.57 -2.12 5.62
CA GLY A 70 -16.75 -1.32 5.98
C GLY A 70 -17.06 -0.24 4.95
N GLU A 71 -18.34 0.12 4.83
CA GLU A 71 -18.82 1.11 3.84
C GLU A 71 -18.28 2.53 4.12
N ASP A 72 -17.98 2.84 5.37
CA ASP A 72 -17.45 4.14 5.79
C ASP A 72 -15.90 4.23 5.72
N ALA A 73 -15.23 3.13 5.41
CA ALA A 73 -13.78 3.11 5.28
C ALA A 73 -13.32 4.00 4.11
N LYS A 74 -12.31 4.84 4.36
CA LYS A 74 -11.76 5.77 3.38
C LYS A 74 -10.37 5.34 2.98
N PHE A 75 -10.09 5.42 1.68
CA PHE A 75 -8.80 5.10 1.10
C PHE A 75 -8.30 6.28 0.30
N ALA A 76 -6.98 6.55 0.37
CA ALA A 76 -6.37 7.60 -0.42
C ALA A 76 -4.99 7.18 -0.95
N THR A 77 -4.74 7.44 -2.22
CA THR A 77 -3.47 7.17 -2.89
C THR A 77 -2.56 8.39 -2.87
N TYR A 78 -1.26 8.17 -2.78
CA TYR A 78 -0.26 9.24 -2.80
C TYR A 78 -0.02 9.73 -4.22
N ILE A 79 -0.17 11.05 -4.44
CA ILE A 79 -0.05 11.69 -5.76
C ILE A 79 1.10 12.70 -5.86
N GLY A 80 1.85 12.93 -4.79
CA GLY A 80 3.02 13.81 -4.83
C GLY A 80 3.23 14.68 -3.61
N THR A 81 4.11 15.67 -3.73
CA THR A 81 4.47 16.60 -2.65
C THR A 81 4.38 18.04 -3.07
N THR A 82 4.02 18.89 -2.11
CA THR A 82 4.20 20.35 -2.20
C THR A 82 5.24 20.79 -1.19
N LYS A 83 6.27 21.52 -1.62
CA LYS A 83 7.25 22.13 -0.72
C LYS A 83 6.72 23.46 -0.20
N ASN A 84 6.68 23.60 1.12
CA ASN A 84 6.23 24.81 1.79
C ASN A 84 7.37 25.83 1.99
N HIS A 85 7.04 27.11 2.16
CA HIS A 85 8.02 28.21 2.34
C HIS A 85 8.90 28.05 3.58
N ASP A 86 8.39 27.40 4.62
CA ASP A 86 9.10 27.14 5.88
C ASP A 86 10.07 25.94 5.82
N GLY A 87 10.11 25.23 4.69
CA GLY A 87 10.94 24.05 4.44
C GLY A 87 10.30 22.73 4.90
N THR A 88 9.02 22.74 5.26
CA THR A 88 8.20 21.54 5.42
C THR A 88 7.67 21.07 4.07
N TYR A 89 7.07 19.87 4.03
CA TYR A 89 6.40 19.35 2.85
C TYR A 89 4.98 18.88 3.20
N THR A 90 4.07 19.14 2.27
CA THR A 90 2.73 18.53 2.29
C THR A 90 2.73 17.34 1.34
N LEU A 91 2.38 16.17 1.86
CA LEU A 91 2.12 14.96 1.09
C LEU A 91 0.70 15.04 0.54
N ASN A 92 0.55 15.00 -0.77
CA ASN A 92 -0.75 15.13 -1.42
C ASN A 92 -1.31 13.73 -1.73
N PHE A 93 -2.57 13.54 -1.38
CA PHE A 93 -3.32 12.32 -1.62
C PHE A 93 -4.61 12.62 -2.36
N GLU A 94 -5.10 11.61 -3.07
CA GLU A 94 -6.40 11.60 -3.72
C GLU A 94 -7.22 10.41 -3.20
N SER A 95 -8.48 10.66 -2.88
CA SER A 95 -9.41 9.60 -2.47
C SER A 95 -9.64 8.61 -3.60
N VAL A 96 -9.64 7.32 -3.24
CA VAL A 96 -9.85 6.24 -4.21
C VAL A 96 -10.91 5.26 -3.71
N SER A 97 -11.66 4.71 -4.65
CA SER A 97 -12.68 3.68 -4.41
C SER A 97 -12.22 2.25 -4.74
N ALA A 98 -10.99 2.09 -5.23
CA ALA A 98 -10.41 0.80 -5.56
C ALA A 98 -8.91 0.82 -5.21
N LEU A 99 -8.31 -0.33 -4.93
CA LEU A 99 -6.87 -0.43 -4.69
C LEU A 99 -6.17 -1.13 -5.85
N THR A 100 -4.99 -0.65 -6.16
CA THR A 100 -4.08 -1.26 -7.13
C THR A 100 -3.00 -2.06 -6.39
N ALA A 101 -2.70 -3.25 -6.87
CA ALA A 101 -1.66 -4.13 -6.33
C ALA A 101 -0.33 -3.40 -6.14
N ASN A 102 0.31 -3.64 -5.01
CA ASN A 102 1.62 -3.07 -4.64
C ASN A 102 1.67 -1.53 -4.57
N THR A 103 0.51 -0.86 -4.56
CA THR A 103 0.43 0.59 -4.38
C THR A 103 0.05 0.90 -2.94
N PRO A 104 0.95 1.49 -2.13
CA PRO A 104 0.62 1.89 -0.77
C PRO A 104 -0.44 2.98 -0.73
N VAL A 105 -1.37 2.88 0.22
CA VAL A 105 -2.46 3.83 0.44
C VAL A 105 -2.58 4.22 1.91
N PHE A 106 -3.24 5.34 2.17
CA PHE A 106 -3.80 5.66 3.47
C PHE A 106 -5.18 5.00 3.63
N VAL A 107 -5.47 4.56 4.86
CA VAL A 107 -6.77 3.96 5.25
C VAL A 107 -7.26 4.60 6.53
N TRP A 108 -8.53 5.00 6.56
CA TRP A 108 -9.23 5.54 7.74
C TRP A 108 -10.54 4.80 7.95
N GLY A 109 -10.90 4.55 9.20
CA GLY A 109 -12.22 4.02 9.56
C GLY A 109 -12.46 2.57 9.15
N ALA A 110 -11.41 1.82 8.81
CA ALA A 110 -11.56 0.40 8.52
C ALA A 110 -12.06 -0.35 9.76
N ASN A 111 -12.96 -1.33 9.54
CA ASN A 111 -13.37 -2.27 10.56
C ASN A 111 -12.13 -3.00 11.12
N ASP A 112 -12.09 -3.18 12.43
CA ASP A 112 -10.99 -3.90 13.10
C ASP A 112 -11.40 -5.36 13.33
N GLU A 113 -11.54 -6.13 12.24
CA GLU A 113 -11.84 -7.57 12.30
C GLU A 113 -10.59 -8.41 12.55
N GLY A 114 -9.39 -7.84 12.33
CA GLY A 114 -8.10 -8.50 12.47
C GLY A 114 -7.77 -9.44 11.31
N ILE A 115 -8.72 -10.24 10.82
CA ILE A 115 -8.52 -11.23 9.76
C ILE A 115 -9.48 -10.95 8.60
N TYR A 116 -8.91 -10.79 7.40
CA TYR A 116 -9.66 -10.51 6.17
C TYR A 116 -9.27 -11.51 5.08
N GLU A 117 -10.24 -12.23 4.52
CA GLU A 117 -10.02 -13.18 3.45
C GLU A 117 -10.50 -12.63 2.11
N PHE A 118 -9.66 -12.74 1.09
CA PHE A 118 -9.92 -12.33 -0.29
C PHE A 118 -9.74 -13.51 -1.23
N SER A 119 -10.83 -13.97 -1.84
CA SER A 119 -10.81 -15.11 -2.79
C SER A 119 -10.86 -14.63 -4.23
N GLY A 120 -10.27 -15.40 -5.13
CA GLY A 120 -10.27 -15.12 -6.56
C GLY A 120 -9.41 -13.90 -6.97
N VAL A 121 -8.43 -13.51 -6.14
CA VAL A 121 -7.55 -12.39 -6.43
C VAL A 121 -6.36 -12.80 -7.30
N LYS A 122 -5.92 -11.86 -8.14
CA LYS A 122 -4.67 -11.97 -8.87
C LYS A 122 -3.54 -11.41 -8.02
N VAL A 123 -2.65 -12.27 -7.55
CA VAL A 123 -1.49 -11.84 -6.77
C VAL A 123 -0.34 -11.43 -7.68
N VAL A 124 0.17 -10.22 -7.47
CA VAL A 124 1.28 -9.65 -8.22
C VAL A 124 2.46 -9.45 -7.28
N LYS A 125 3.60 -10.09 -7.57
CA LYS A 125 4.84 -9.89 -6.81
C LYS A 125 5.64 -8.75 -7.43
N ALA A 126 5.66 -7.61 -6.76
CA ALA A 126 6.44 -6.44 -7.15
C ALA A 126 6.86 -5.64 -5.90
N ASP A 127 7.78 -4.69 -6.07
CA ASP A 127 8.14 -3.78 -4.98
C ASP A 127 6.96 -2.86 -4.66
N PRO A 128 6.50 -2.85 -3.40
CA PRO A 128 5.32 -2.08 -3.02
C PRO A 128 5.69 -0.60 -2.78
N THR A 129 5.99 0.12 -3.86
CA THR A 129 6.46 1.51 -3.80
C THR A 129 5.76 2.38 -4.84
N SER A 130 5.28 3.54 -4.41
CA SER A 130 4.75 4.61 -5.26
C SER A 130 5.64 5.85 -5.17
N THR A 131 6.10 6.33 -6.33
CA THR A 131 6.90 7.56 -6.44
C THR A 131 6.34 8.41 -7.58
N PRO A 132 5.38 9.30 -7.31
CA PRO A 132 4.86 10.22 -8.32
C PRO A 132 5.96 11.10 -8.90
N ASP A 133 5.80 11.51 -10.16
CA ASP A 133 6.78 12.35 -10.86
C ASP A 133 7.04 13.65 -10.08
N GLY A 134 8.32 13.96 -9.87
CA GLY A 134 8.74 15.16 -9.13
C GLY A 134 8.49 15.14 -7.62
N ALA A 135 7.97 14.04 -7.08
CA ALA A 135 7.76 13.92 -5.64
C ALA A 135 9.08 13.90 -4.87
N ALA A 136 9.11 14.58 -3.71
CA ALA A 136 10.28 14.60 -2.83
C ALA A 136 10.42 13.32 -2.01
N PHE A 137 9.38 12.51 -1.93
CA PHE A 137 9.32 11.25 -1.19
C PHE A 137 8.73 10.13 -2.04
N SER A 138 9.23 8.91 -1.84
CA SER A 138 8.57 7.67 -2.25
C SER A 138 7.71 7.16 -1.10
N PHE A 139 6.50 6.72 -1.39
CA PHE A 139 5.67 5.98 -0.42
C PHE A 139 5.99 4.50 -0.57
N THR A 140 6.75 3.95 0.39
CA THR A 140 7.39 2.62 0.28
C THR A 140 6.84 1.69 1.34
N GLY A 141 6.22 0.61 0.91
CA GLY A 141 5.69 -0.46 1.75
C GLY A 141 6.64 -1.64 1.90
N SER A 142 6.20 -2.63 2.67
CA SER A 142 6.86 -3.93 2.80
C SER A 142 5.85 -5.01 3.17
N TYR A 143 6.07 -6.22 2.67
CA TYR A 143 5.37 -7.43 3.12
C TYR A 143 6.15 -8.17 4.22
N ASP A 144 7.33 -7.70 4.55
CA ASP A 144 8.17 -8.21 5.61
C ASP A 144 8.35 -7.16 6.71
N LYS A 145 8.61 -7.62 7.94
CA LYS A 145 9.01 -6.73 9.02
C LYS A 145 10.35 -6.09 8.66
N THR A 146 10.37 -4.76 8.64
CA THR A 146 11.49 -4.00 8.09
C THR A 146 11.99 -2.97 9.10
N THR A 147 13.31 -2.90 9.30
CA THR A 147 13.91 -1.78 10.02
C THR A 147 13.90 -0.55 9.13
N LEU A 148 13.36 0.56 9.63
CA LEU A 148 13.30 1.83 8.92
C LEU A 148 14.70 2.41 8.74
N LYS A 149 14.91 3.11 7.64
CA LYS A 149 16.16 3.87 7.45
C LYS A 149 16.09 5.18 8.23
N ALA A 150 17.23 5.62 8.75
CA ALA A 150 17.31 6.96 9.32
C ALA A 150 16.87 8.01 8.28
N GLY A 151 15.89 8.82 8.63
CA GLY A 151 15.29 9.82 7.74
C GLY A 151 14.02 9.39 7.03
N ASP A 152 13.60 8.12 7.09
CA ASP A 152 12.26 7.73 6.70
C ASP A 152 11.23 8.44 7.61
N TRP A 153 10.03 8.68 7.11
CA TRP A 153 8.94 9.28 7.87
C TRP A 153 7.76 8.32 7.94
N PHE A 154 7.18 8.16 9.10
CA PHE A 154 6.02 7.30 9.32
C PHE A 154 4.91 8.07 10.06
N ILE A 155 3.67 7.68 9.80
CA ILE A 155 2.51 8.19 10.54
C ILE A 155 2.27 7.30 11.76
N SER A 156 2.01 7.91 12.91
CA SER A 156 1.69 7.23 14.16
C SER A 156 0.20 7.26 14.45
N SER A 157 -0.23 6.51 15.47
CA SER A 157 -1.64 6.42 15.92
C SER A 157 -2.23 7.74 16.42
N ASP A 158 -1.40 8.76 16.66
CA ASP A 158 -1.84 10.12 16.98
C ASP A 158 -2.03 11.01 15.74
N ASN A 159 -1.96 10.42 14.53
CA ASN A 159 -2.04 11.09 13.23
C ASN A 159 -0.90 12.10 12.97
N LYS A 160 0.25 11.94 13.62
CA LYS A 160 1.43 12.78 13.40
C LYS A 160 2.52 12.01 12.66
N PHE A 161 3.33 12.77 11.91
CA PHE A 161 4.52 12.23 11.28
C PHE A 161 5.72 12.29 12.21
N TYR A 162 6.45 11.19 12.26
CA TYR A 162 7.71 11.05 13.00
C TYR A 162 8.82 10.65 12.04
N ARG A 163 10.00 11.20 12.28
CA ARG A 163 11.20 10.87 11.51
C ARG A 163 11.94 9.73 12.17
N ALA A 164 12.15 8.65 11.42
CA ALA A 164 12.89 7.48 11.89
C ALA A 164 14.36 7.80 12.14
N LEU A 165 14.91 7.21 13.21
CA LEU A 165 16.33 7.29 13.58
C LEU A 165 17.14 6.11 13.03
N GLY A 166 16.47 5.10 12.45
CA GLY A 166 17.11 3.90 11.91
C GLY A 166 17.06 2.69 12.86
N THR A 167 16.33 2.80 13.95
CA THR A 167 16.13 1.74 14.95
C THR A 167 14.71 1.24 15.02
N GLU A 168 13.78 2.01 14.50
CA GLU A 168 12.35 1.69 14.47
C GLU A 168 12.08 0.57 13.46
N THR A 169 11.08 -0.24 13.75
CA THR A 169 10.62 -1.31 12.85
C THR A 169 9.21 -1.04 12.36
N MET A 170 8.96 -1.39 11.12
CA MET A 170 7.65 -1.39 10.48
C MET A 170 7.18 -2.83 10.30
N ASN A 171 5.97 -3.11 10.74
CA ASN A 171 5.34 -4.41 10.52
C ASN A 171 4.91 -4.58 9.04
N PRO A 172 4.69 -5.81 8.58
CA PRO A 172 4.20 -6.11 7.23
C PRO A 172 2.93 -5.34 6.85
N MET A 173 2.72 -5.17 5.54
CA MET A 173 1.59 -4.48 4.92
C MET A 173 1.48 -2.98 5.26
N ARG A 174 2.51 -2.39 5.84
CA ARG A 174 2.59 -0.96 6.15
C ARG A 174 3.52 -0.24 5.18
N ALA A 175 3.50 1.10 5.20
CA ALA A 175 4.35 1.91 4.35
C ALA A 175 4.83 3.18 5.07
N VAL A 176 5.96 3.71 4.59
CA VAL A 176 6.62 4.92 5.09
C VAL A 176 6.99 5.84 3.94
N PHE A 177 7.22 7.11 4.24
CA PHE A 177 7.71 8.09 3.25
C PHE A 177 9.23 8.16 3.32
N ARG A 178 9.86 7.71 2.24
CA ARG A 178 11.32 7.71 2.09
C ARG A 178 11.75 8.89 1.23
N PRO A 179 12.67 9.75 1.69
CA PRO A 179 13.19 10.82 0.86
C PRO A 179 13.83 10.29 -0.43
N VAL A 180 13.45 10.86 -1.58
CA VAL A 180 14.04 10.52 -2.90
C VAL A 180 15.44 11.10 -3.03
N SER A 181 15.69 12.24 -2.37
CA SER A 181 17.00 12.90 -2.33
C SER A 181 17.33 13.29 -0.90
N ALA A 182 18.60 13.67 -0.65
CA ALA A 182 19.09 14.09 0.66
C ALA A 182 18.44 15.40 1.21
N ALA A 183 17.36 15.89 0.60
CA ALA A 183 16.63 17.07 1.05
C ALA A 183 16.03 16.80 2.44
N ALA A 184 16.60 17.42 3.46
CA ALA A 184 16.08 17.32 4.82
C ALA A 184 14.76 18.10 4.92
N ALA A 185 13.63 17.39 4.93
CA ALA A 185 12.35 17.99 5.33
C ALA A 185 12.45 18.42 6.80
N LYS A 186 11.98 19.61 7.12
CA LYS A 186 11.85 20.09 8.51
C LYS A 186 10.61 19.52 9.19
N GLY A 187 9.65 19.02 8.40
CA GLY A 187 8.42 18.41 8.87
C GLY A 187 7.55 17.95 7.70
N LEU A 188 6.60 17.07 7.98
CA LEU A 188 5.59 16.62 7.04
C LEU A 188 4.19 16.92 7.55
N SER A 189 3.30 17.20 6.61
CA SER A 189 1.85 17.19 6.75
C SER A 189 1.25 16.44 5.57
N PHE A 190 -0.04 16.16 5.58
CA PHE A 190 -0.72 15.60 4.42
C PHE A 190 -2.02 16.33 4.13
N SER A 191 -2.43 16.29 2.87
CA SER A 191 -3.70 16.83 2.37
C SER A 191 -4.36 15.76 1.51
N ILE A 192 -5.66 15.60 1.64
CA ILE A 192 -6.46 14.69 0.82
C ILE A 192 -7.43 15.54 0.00
N ASP A 193 -7.48 15.30 -1.32
CA ASP A 193 -8.34 16.02 -2.29
C ASP A 193 -8.18 17.55 -2.23
N GLY A 194 -6.97 18.02 -1.91
CA GLY A 194 -6.68 19.46 -1.79
C GLY A 194 -7.28 20.14 -0.55
N GLY A 195 -7.78 19.37 0.41
CA GLY A 195 -8.27 19.89 1.70
C GLY A 195 -7.16 20.49 2.56
N GLU A 196 -7.51 21.03 3.74
CA GLU A 196 -6.52 21.57 4.68
C GLU A 196 -5.51 20.50 5.10
N ALA A 197 -4.24 20.89 5.20
CA ALA A 197 -3.16 20.00 5.58
C ALA A 197 -3.30 19.57 7.05
N THR A 198 -3.28 18.28 7.30
CA THR A 198 -3.37 17.65 8.63
C THR A 198 -2.12 16.81 8.93
N GLY A 199 -1.98 16.33 10.15
CA GLY A 199 -0.86 15.44 10.50
C GLY A 199 0.49 16.16 10.60
N ILE A 200 0.57 17.27 11.33
CA ILE A 200 1.82 18.03 11.51
C ILE A 200 2.85 17.16 12.26
N SER A 201 4.09 17.16 11.78
CA SER A 201 5.21 16.46 12.44
C SER A 201 5.48 17.06 13.84
N ALA A 202 5.75 16.16 14.77
CA ALA A 202 6.23 16.54 16.10
C ALA A 202 7.73 16.65 16.14
#